data_c56c6e1eb95d5dcdd8f26d8f6537189d
#
_entry.id   c56c6e1eb95d5dcdd8f26d8f6537189d
#
_cell.length_a   1.000
_cell.length_b   1.000
_cell.length_c   1.000
_cell.angle_alpha   90.00
_cell.angle_beta   90.00
_cell.angle_gamma   90.00
#
_symmetry.space_group_name_H-M   'P 1'
#
loop_
_entity.id
_entity.type
_entity.pdbx_description
1 polymer ?
#
loop_
_entity_poly.entity_id
_entity_poly.type
_entity_poly.pdbx_seq_one_letter_code
_entity_poly.pdbx_strand_id
1 'polypeptide(L)'
;MRWLLSAMIAVLLNFAPPAQAAPKTLEGSWTAAAAEREGKAADDVVGHRLSVAGKGFKIRSKDGKLLFAGRIRTDPKAKPATIDFEHQDGALKGKTWMGIYVLDGDTLKICDNADNLAKGRPATFEAKSGSGYVLITFRRVKP
;
A
#
# COMPACT_ATOMS: atom_id res chain seq x y z
N MET A 1 -22.34 -32.99 64.09
CA MET A 1 -21.46 -31.98 63.37
C MET A 1 -21.62 -32.16 61.87
N ARG A 2 -22.25 -31.23 61.23
CA ARG A 2 -22.43 -31.26 59.80
C ARG A 2 -21.42 -30.26 59.20
N TRP A 3 -20.47 -30.76 58.47
CA TRP A 3 -19.54 -29.94 57.73
C TRP A 3 -20.21 -29.57 56.41
N LEU A 4 -20.56 -28.31 56.25
CA LEU A 4 -21.00 -27.77 54.96
C LEU A 4 -19.76 -27.39 54.13
N LEU A 5 -19.45 -28.22 53.20
CA LEU A 5 -18.45 -27.90 52.15
C LEU A 5 -19.11 -26.95 51.18
N SER A 6 -18.85 -25.66 51.32
CA SER A 6 -19.20 -24.67 50.30
C SER A 6 -18.26 -24.88 49.13
N ALA A 7 -18.79 -25.48 48.07
CA ALA A 7 -18.09 -25.51 46.78
C ALA A 7 -18.11 -24.12 46.16
N MET A 8 -17.00 -23.43 46.22
CA MET A 8 -16.77 -22.21 45.46
C MET A 8 -16.64 -22.59 43.99
N ILE A 9 -17.70 -22.34 43.24
CA ILE A 9 -17.62 -22.45 41.76
C ILE A 9 -16.88 -21.19 41.27
N ALA A 10 -15.61 -21.37 40.94
CA ALA A 10 -14.87 -20.34 40.26
C ALA A 10 -15.39 -20.27 38.81
N VAL A 11 -16.18 -19.24 38.52
CA VAL A 11 -16.56 -18.94 37.16
C VAL A 11 -15.32 -18.36 36.46
N LEU A 12 -14.64 -19.19 35.71
CA LEU A 12 -13.58 -18.74 34.82
C LEU A 12 -14.23 -17.98 33.64
N LEU A 13 -14.29 -16.65 33.77
CA LEU A 13 -14.63 -15.79 32.64
C LEU A 13 -13.51 -15.88 31.64
N ASN A 14 -13.69 -16.72 30.63
CA ASN A 14 -12.81 -16.73 29.46
C ASN A 14 -13.06 -15.45 28.67
N PHE A 15 -12.25 -14.43 28.92
CA PHE A 15 -12.14 -13.30 28.02
C PHE A 15 -11.40 -13.79 26.79
N ALA A 16 -12.11 -14.00 25.67
CA ALA A 16 -11.46 -14.13 24.39
C ALA A 16 -10.69 -12.82 24.13
N PRO A 17 -9.39 -12.87 23.77
CA PRO A 17 -8.70 -11.65 23.38
C PRO A 17 -9.45 -11.02 22.20
N PRO A 18 -9.56 -9.68 22.14
CA PRO A 18 -10.17 -9.04 20.97
C PRO A 18 -9.48 -9.55 19.73
N ALA A 19 -10.27 -9.94 18.72
CA ALA A 19 -9.72 -10.36 17.45
C ALA A 19 -8.73 -9.29 16.98
N GLN A 20 -7.45 -9.65 16.94
CA GLN A 20 -6.43 -8.75 16.41
C GLN A 20 -6.81 -8.48 14.97
N ALA A 21 -6.96 -7.20 14.62
CA ALA A 21 -7.07 -6.80 13.24
C ALA A 21 -5.88 -7.43 12.49
N ALA A 22 -6.14 -8.08 11.35
CA ALA A 22 -5.08 -8.64 10.51
C ALA A 22 -3.98 -7.58 10.31
N PRO A 23 -2.69 -7.95 10.40
CA PRO A 23 -1.62 -6.98 10.17
C PRO A 23 -1.88 -6.26 8.86
N LYS A 24 -1.93 -4.93 8.90
CA LYS A 24 -2.14 -4.09 7.73
C LYS A 24 -0.91 -4.18 6.87
N THR A 25 -0.97 -4.99 5.82
CA THR A 25 0.11 -5.17 4.86
C THR A 25 -0.29 -4.59 3.50
N LEU A 26 0.69 -4.38 2.64
CA LEU A 26 0.45 -3.98 1.26
C LEU A 26 -0.05 -5.14 0.40
N GLU A 27 0.01 -6.38 0.91
CA GLU A 27 -0.46 -7.58 0.22
C GLU A 27 -1.90 -7.42 -0.29
N GLY A 28 -2.13 -7.87 -1.52
CA GLY A 28 -3.45 -7.88 -2.12
C GLY A 28 -3.53 -7.01 -3.37
N SER A 29 -4.73 -6.66 -3.73
CA SER A 29 -5.02 -5.88 -4.93
C SER A 29 -5.61 -4.53 -4.55
N TRP A 30 -5.21 -3.52 -5.31
CA TRP A 30 -5.56 -2.13 -5.07
C TRP A 30 -6.00 -1.48 -6.38
N THR A 31 -7.02 -0.65 -6.34
CA THR A 31 -7.45 0.14 -7.50
C THR A 31 -7.15 1.61 -7.28
N ALA A 32 -6.54 2.26 -8.25
CA ALA A 32 -6.30 3.71 -8.22
C ALA A 32 -7.66 4.43 -8.29
N ALA A 33 -8.03 5.08 -7.19
CA ALA A 33 -9.29 5.84 -7.08
C ALA A 33 -9.10 7.30 -7.48
N ALA A 34 -7.89 7.85 -7.27
CA ALA A 34 -7.54 9.21 -7.64
C ALA A 34 -6.04 9.29 -7.91
N ALA A 35 -5.64 10.18 -8.78
CA ALA A 35 -4.23 10.43 -9.08
C ALA A 35 -4.01 11.89 -9.45
N GLU A 36 -2.83 12.39 -9.12
CA GLU A 36 -2.39 13.74 -9.45
C GLU A 36 -1.01 13.71 -10.10
N ARG A 37 -0.84 14.54 -11.10
CA ARG A 37 0.41 14.75 -11.85
C ARG A 37 0.42 16.19 -12.34
N GLU A 38 1.57 16.86 -12.26
CA GLU A 38 1.70 18.24 -12.72
C GLU A 38 0.68 19.20 -12.11
N GLY A 39 0.32 18.99 -10.84
CA GLY A 39 -0.68 19.81 -10.13
C GLY A 39 -2.11 19.62 -10.60
N LYS A 40 -2.37 18.59 -11.40
CA LYS A 40 -3.70 18.32 -12.01
C LYS A 40 -4.09 16.87 -11.78
N ALA A 41 -5.40 16.58 -11.91
CA ALA A 41 -5.88 15.21 -11.90
C ALA A 41 -5.25 14.42 -13.07
N ALA A 42 -4.76 13.22 -12.77
CA ALA A 42 -4.20 12.29 -13.75
C ALA A 42 -5.22 11.19 -14.04
N ASP A 43 -6.21 11.51 -14.84
CA ASP A 43 -7.34 10.60 -15.12
C ASP A 43 -6.93 9.33 -15.86
N ASP A 44 -5.79 9.36 -16.58
CA ASP A 44 -5.21 8.19 -17.25
C ASP A 44 -4.74 7.11 -16.28
N VAL A 45 -4.46 7.46 -15.03
CA VAL A 45 -4.02 6.53 -13.99
C VAL A 45 -5.20 5.95 -13.21
N VAL A 46 -6.31 6.65 -13.13
CA VAL A 46 -7.50 6.19 -12.40
C VAL A 46 -8.00 4.87 -12.99
N GLY A 47 -8.25 3.90 -12.12
CA GLY A 47 -8.65 2.55 -12.53
C GLY A 47 -7.49 1.58 -12.73
N HIS A 48 -6.24 2.04 -12.73
CA HIS A 48 -5.09 1.13 -12.70
C HIS A 48 -5.16 0.23 -11.48
N ARG A 49 -4.71 -1.00 -11.63
CA ARG A 49 -4.69 -1.98 -10.54
C ARG A 49 -3.27 -2.35 -10.18
N LEU A 50 -2.95 -2.16 -8.90
CA LEU A 50 -1.70 -2.61 -8.30
C LEU A 50 -1.96 -3.90 -7.55
N SER A 51 -1.24 -4.96 -7.88
CA SER A 51 -1.24 -6.22 -7.14
C SER A 51 0.10 -6.40 -6.48
N VAL A 52 0.09 -6.69 -5.19
CA VAL A 52 1.28 -6.96 -4.38
C VAL A 52 1.17 -8.36 -3.82
N ALA A 53 2.14 -9.19 -4.13
CA ALA A 53 2.23 -10.56 -3.64
C ALA A 53 3.68 -10.86 -3.24
N GLY A 54 3.91 -11.07 -1.94
CA GLY A 54 5.26 -11.21 -1.40
C GLY A 54 6.08 -9.96 -1.69
N LYS A 55 7.19 -10.13 -2.41
CA LYS A 55 8.07 -9.03 -2.83
C LYS A 55 7.80 -8.58 -4.27
N GLY A 56 6.78 -9.13 -4.94
CA GLY A 56 6.46 -8.82 -6.32
C GLY A 56 5.33 -7.81 -6.44
N PHE A 57 5.36 -7.03 -7.51
CA PHE A 57 4.25 -6.18 -7.89
C PHE A 57 3.91 -6.34 -9.35
N LYS A 58 2.65 -6.08 -9.68
CA LYS A 58 2.15 -5.93 -11.04
C LYS A 58 1.20 -4.74 -11.09
N ILE A 59 1.31 -3.95 -12.12
CA ILE A 59 0.38 -2.86 -12.40
C ILE A 59 -0.29 -3.13 -13.73
N ARG A 60 -1.62 -3.16 -13.74
CA ARG A 60 -2.43 -3.36 -14.92
C ARG A 60 -3.27 -2.12 -15.20
N SER A 61 -3.55 -1.90 -16.47
CA SER A 61 -4.51 -0.87 -16.88
C SER A 61 -5.92 -1.25 -16.42
N LYS A 62 -6.83 -0.30 -16.50
CA LYS A 62 -8.26 -0.52 -16.24
C LYS A 62 -8.82 -1.69 -17.06
N ASP A 63 -8.33 -1.88 -18.29
CA ASP A 63 -8.75 -2.96 -19.19
C ASP A 63 -8.03 -4.30 -18.93
N GLY A 64 -7.16 -4.36 -17.92
CA GLY A 64 -6.45 -5.57 -17.52
C GLY A 64 -5.12 -5.81 -18.21
N LYS A 65 -4.66 -4.89 -19.06
CA LYS A 65 -3.36 -5.01 -19.74
C LYS A 65 -2.23 -4.82 -18.72
N LEU A 66 -1.25 -5.72 -18.72
CA LEU A 66 -0.07 -5.57 -17.87
C LEU A 66 0.79 -4.41 -18.36
N LEU A 67 1.00 -3.42 -17.50
CA LEU A 67 1.80 -2.23 -17.79
C LEU A 67 3.21 -2.33 -17.20
N PHE A 68 3.30 -2.75 -15.93
CA PHE A 68 4.56 -2.82 -15.21
C PHE A 68 4.58 -4.04 -14.29
N ALA A 69 5.77 -4.59 -14.08
CA ALA A 69 5.98 -5.68 -13.15
C ALA A 69 7.41 -5.66 -12.61
N GLY A 70 7.60 -6.13 -11.40
CA GLY A 70 8.91 -6.20 -10.79
C GLY A 70 8.85 -6.55 -9.32
N ARG A 71 9.81 -6.01 -8.57
CA ARG A 71 9.92 -6.20 -7.13
C ARG A 71 9.60 -4.92 -6.39
N ILE A 72 8.98 -5.08 -5.24
CA ILE A 72 8.67 -3.98 -4.33
C ILE A 72 9.58 -4.08 -3.11
N ARG A 73 10.09 -2.94 -2.66
CA ARG A 73 10.88 -2.84 -1.43
C ARG A 73 10.30 -1.73 -0.57
N THR A 74 10.06 -2.01 0.71
CA THR A 74 9.48 -1.05 1.64
C THR A 74 10.31 -0.89 2.89
N ASP A 75 10.27 0.30 3.46
CA ASP A 75 10.75 0.57 4.81
C ASP A 75 9.63 1.26 5.60
N PRO A 76 8.85 0.48 6.36
CA PRO A 76 7.74 1.03 7.12
C PRO A 76 8.16 1.84 8.35
N LYS A 77 9.43 1.77 8.74
CA LYS A 77 9.98 2.53 9.88
C LYS A 77 10.48 3.91 9.51
N ALA A 78 10.75 4.16 8.23
CA ALA A 78 11.10 5.48 7.76
C ALA A 78 9.92 6.44 7.95
N LYS A 79 10.21 7.75 8.03
CA LYS A 79 9.18 8.79 8.22
C LYS A 79 9.35 9.87 7.16
N PRO A 80 8.48 9.90 6.14
CA PRO A 80 7.42 8.92 5.84
C PRO A 80 7.99 7.55 5.44
N ALA A 81 7.16 6.51 5.54
CA ALA A 81 7.52 5.18 5.08
C ALA A 81 7.87 5.21 3.58
N THR A 82 8.87 4.44 3.18
CA THR A 82 9.37 4.44 1.80
C THR A 82 8.97 3.19 1.05
N ILE A 83 8.83 3.35 -0.26
CA ILE A 83 8.47 2.27 -1.17
C ILE A 83 9.25 2.44 -2.47
N ASP A 84 9.88 1.37 -2.93
CA ASP A 84 10.58 1.33 -4.20
C ASP A 84 9.95 0.27 -5.11
N PHE A 85 9.75 0.63 -6.37
CA PHE A 85 9.27 -0.28 -7.41
C PHE A 85 10.44 -0.54 -8.35
N GLU A 86 11.09 -1.69 -8.22
CA GLU A 86 12.19 -2.12 -9.08
C GLU A 86 11.62 -2.85 -10.28
N HIS A 87 11.66 -2.21 -11.45
CA HIS A 87 11.09 -2.78 -12.68
C HIS A 87 11.98 -3.91 -13.22
N GLN A 88 11.39 -5.06 -13.47
CA GLN A 88 12.06 -6.25 -13.98
C GLN A 88 11.70 -6.58 -15.42
N ASP A 89 10.63 -5.96 -15.94
CA ASP A 89 10.15 -6.17 -17.32
C ASP A 89 9.81 -4.86 -18.01
N GLY A 90 9.72 -4.93 -19.34
CA GLY A 90 9.26 -3.83 -20.18
C GLY A 90 10.28 -2.71 -20.38
N ALA A 91 9.80 -1.57 -20.80
CA ALA A 91 10.62 -0.40 -21.15
C ALA A 91 11.40 0.17 -19.95
N LEU A 92 10.93 -0.07 -18.74
CA LEU A 92 11.56 0.42 -17.51
C LEU A 92 12.47 -0.62 -16.84
N LYS A 93 12.73 -1.75 -17.48
CA LYS A 93 13.59 -2.80 -16.93
C LYS A 93 14.91 -2.23 -16.40
N GLY A 94 15.24 -2.55 -15.15
CA GLY A 94 16.44 -2.05 -14.47
C GLY A 94 16.29 -0.68 -13.85
N LYS A 95 15.17 -0.02 -14.03
CA LYS A 95 14.87 1.29 -13.42
C LYS A 95 14.00 1.13 -12.17
N THR A 96 14.13 2.07 -11.27
CA THR A 96 13.39 2.04 -9.99
C THR A 96 12.61 3.34 -9.81
N TRP A 97 11.34 3.21 -9.47
CA TRP A 97 10.57 4.33 -8.94
C TRP A 97 10.80 4.41 -7.43
N MET A 98 11.19 5.56 -6.96
CA MET A 98 11.37 5.82 -5.53
C MET A 98 10.20 6.62 -5.01
N GLY A 99 9.58 6.14 -3.93
CA GLY A 99 8.39 6.78 -3.40
C GLY A 99 8.30 6.73 -1.87
N ILE A 100 7.27 7.37 -1.41
CA ILE A 100 6.79 7.32 -0.03
C ILE A 100 5.34 6.82 -0.02
N TYR A 101 4.93 6.23 1.08
CA TYR A 101 3.57 5.73 1.17
C TYR A 101 3.00 5.89 2.58
N VAL A 102 1.69 5.90 2.64
CA VAL A 102 0.93 5.77 3.88
C VAL A 102 -0.21 4.77 3.66
N LEU A 103 -0.30 3.83 4.58
CA LEU A 103 -1.35 2.81 4.59
C LEU A 103 -2.30 3.11 5.75
N ASP A 104 -3.55 3.37 5.42
CA ASP A 104 -4.61 3.64 6.39
C ASP A 104 -5.82 2.76 6.06
N GLY A 105 -5.90 1.60 6.75
CA GLY A 105 -6.95 0.63 6.50
C GLY A 105 -6.95 0.11 5.06
N ASP A 106 -8.02 0.40 4.34
CA ASP A 106 -8.21 0.01 2.95
C ASP A 106 -7.81 1.12 1.96
N THR A 107 -7.14 2.17 2.43
CA THR A 107 -6.62 3.25 1.62
C THR A 107 -5.10 3.26 1.65
N LEU A 108 -4.48 3.33 0.48
CA LEU A 108 -3.04 3.39 0.30
C LEU A 108 -2.72 4.62 -0.55
N LYS A 109 -1.93 5.55 -0.03
CA LYS A 109 -1.38 6.66 -0.80
C LYS A 109 0.07 6.40 -1.11
N ILE A 110 0.44 6.60 -2.37
CA ILE A 110 1.82 6.49 -2.83
C ILE A 110 2.15 7.76 -3.61
N CYS A 111 3.28 8.39 -3.27
CA CYS A 111 3.86 9.46 -4.06
C CYS A 111 5.25 9.02 -4.51
N ASP A 112 5.51 9.01 -5.80
CA ASP A 112 6.78 8.55 -6.34
C ASP A 112 7.28 9.43 -7.49
N ASN A 113 8.49 9.14 -7.97
CA ASN A 113 9.16 9.89 -9.03
C ASN A 113 8.95 9.28 -10.43
N ALA A 114 7.83 8.61 -10.66
CA ALA A 114 7.58 7.88 -11.91
C ALA A 114 7.68 8.74 -13.17
N ASP A 115 7.29 10.02 -13.11
CA ASP A 115 7.34 10.92 -14.26
C ASP A 115 8.73 11.51 -14.53
N ASN A 116 9.62 11.49 -13.54
CA ASN A 116 10.99 11.95 -13.73
C ASN A 116 11.95 11.22 -12.77
N LEU A 117 12.58 10.18 -13.30
CA LEU A 117 13.50 9.35 -12.52
C LEU A 117 14.78 10.08 -12.09
N ALA A 118 15.07 11.24 -12.67
CA ALA A 118 16.20 12.07 -12.24
C ALA A 118 15.90 12.81 -10.93
N LYS A 119 14.64 12.93 -10.55
CA LYS A 119 14.25 13.44 -9.24
C LYS A 119 14.47 12.36 -8.20
N GLY A 120 14.89 12.76 -7.02
CA GLY A 120 15.01 11.85 -5.89
C GLY A 120 13.64 11.46 -5.32
N ARG A 121 13.67 10.72 -4.24
CA ARG A 121 12.45 10.35 -3.50
C ARG A 121 11.72 11.60 -3.05
N PRO A 122 10.38 11.69 -3.23
CA PRO A 122 9.61 12.81 -2.68
C PRO A 122 9.67 12.83 -1.15
N ALA A 123 9.62 14.01 -0.57
CA ALA A 123 9.56 14.19 0.88
C ALA A 123 8.12 14.37 1.39
N THR A 124 7.21 14.77 0.51
CA THR A 124 5.81 15.05 0.84
C THR A 124 4.88 14.40 -0.17
N PHE A 125 3.61 14.23 0.21
CA PHE A 125 2.58 13.66 -0.66
C PHE A 125 1.97 14.75 -1.56
N GLU A 126 2.80 15.30 -2.44
CA GLU A 126 2.40 16.37 -3.37
C GLU A 126 2.96 16.09 -4.77
N ALA A 127 2.14 16.33 -5.78
CA ALA A 127 2.49 16.17 -7.19
C ALA A 127 2.37 17.51 -7.93
N LYS A 128 3.15 18.50 -7.49
CA LYS A 128 3.14 19.86 -8.05
C LYS A 128 3.63 19.89 -9.48
N SER A 129 3.24 20.92 -10.22
CA SER A 129 3.74 21.19 -11.56
C SER A 129 5.27 21.27 -11.55
N GLY A 130 5.92 20.59 -12.49
CA GLY A 130 7.38 20.55 -12.63
C GLY A 130 8.10 19.66 -11.64
N SER A 131 7.40 19.03 -10.69
CA SER A 131 8.04 18.19 -9.66
C SER A 131 8.52 16.84 -10.20
N GLY A 132 7.86 16.29 -11.21
CA GLY A 132 8.11 14.93 -11.69
C GLY A 132 7.54 13.85 -10.79
N TYR A 133 6.73 14.22 -9.80
CA TYR A 133 6.10 13.30 -8.88
C TYR A 133 4.68 12.96 -9.32
N VAL A 134 4.25 11.76 -8.97
CA VAL A 134 2.87 11.28 -9.15
C VAL A 134 2.33 10.85 -7.80
N LEU A 135 1.17 11.36 -7.45
CA LEU A 135 0.47 10.98 -6.22
C LEU A 135 -0.75 10.15 -6.58
N ILE A 136 -0.83 8.94 -6.05
CA ILE A 136 -1.95 8.03 -6.32
C ILE A 136 -2.59 7.63 -5.00
N THR A 137 -3.91 7.70 -4.95
CA THR A 137 -4.71 7.16 -3.85
C THR A 137 -5.36 5.87 -4.33
N PHE A 138 -4.98 4.78 -3.71
CA PHE A 138 -5.52 3.45 -3.99
C PHE A 138 -6.54 3.04 -2.94
N ARG A 139 -7.50 2.25 -3.37
CA ARG A 139 -8.43 1.55 -2.47
C ARG A 139 -8.26 0.05 -2.62
N ARG A 140 -8.28 -0.66 -1.50
CA ARG A 140 -8.16 -2.11 -1.49
C ARG A 140 -9.35 -2.73 -2.21
N VAL A 141 -9.06 -3.64 -3.12
CA VAL A 141 -10.09 -4.50 -3.73
C VAL A 141 -10.43 -5.59 -2.72
N LYS A 142 -11.69 -5.65 -2.32
CA LYS A 142 -12.17 -6.70 -1.43
C LYS A 142 -12.39 -7.99 -2.22
N PRO A 143 -12.00 -9.15 -1.64
CA PRO A 143 -12.24 -10.45 -2.26
C PRO A 143 -13.73 -10.78 -2.37
#